data_8c46ccb568c6603402a791ee47276835
#
_entry.id   8c46ccb568c6603402a791ee47276835
#
_cell.length_a   1.000
_cell.length_b   1.000
_cell.length_c   1.000
_cell.angle_alpha   90.00
_cell.angle_beta   90.00
_cell.angle_gamma   90.00
#
_symmetry.space_group_name_H-M   'P 1'
#
loop_
_entity.id
_entity.type
_entity.pdbx_description
1 polymer ?
#
loop_
_entity_poly.entity_id
_entity_poly.type
_entity_poly.pdbx_seq_one_letter_code
_entity_poly.pdbx_strand_id
1 'polypeptide(L)'
;LDSGEIARQWTKLQITRDPQAVELITGILLRSRAVYEKYTAPLGIGFMVDPSYHYGPNPEGYEYSPWGTYHRADHLAIGVDRSDTGTGYSEQYFEKNACVYRNKETCPENLLLFFHRLPYTYRLSSGKTLIQHVYDIHFEGYEDVEKMEQEWISLEGKIPQKIYERVKERFDRQKKNSREWRDVINSFFYRKSMIPDEKGRKLY
;
A
#
# COMPACT_ATOMS: atom_id res chain seq x y z
N LEU A 1 3.63 -0.93 26.84
CA LEU A 1 2.78 -1.90 26.12
C LEU A 1 3.07 -1.77 24.64
N ASP A 2 3.34 -2.87 23.96
CA ASP A 2 3.42 -2.88 22.51
C ASP A 2 2.01 -2.89 21.87
N SER A 3 1.94 -2.62 20.58
CA SER A 3 0.68 -2.54 19.83
C SER A 3 -0.08 -3.87 19.79
N GLY A 4 0.65 -4.98 19.77
CA GLY A 4 0.05 -6.33 19.75
C GLY A 4 -0.66 -6.64 21.06
N GLU A 5 -0.04 -6.30 22.20
CA GLU A 5 -0.67 -6.49 23.50
C GLU A 5 -1.89 -5.59 23.70
N ILE A 6 -1.82 -4.32 23.25
CA ILE A 6 -2.96 -3.40 23.27
C ILE A 6 -4.12 -3.97 22.43
N ALA A 7 -3.86 -4.41 21.21
CA ALA A 7 -4.88 -4.99 20.32
C ALA A 7 -5.49 -6.25 20.92
N ARG A 8 -4.68 -7.14 21.51
CA ARG A 8 -5.13 -8.36 22.17
C ARG A 8 -6.02 -8.06 23.37
N GLN A 9 -5.61 -7.15 24.25
CA GLN A 9 -6.40 -6.74 25.40
C GLN A 9 -7.71 -6.09 24.98
N TRP A 10 -7.67 -5.20 24.00
CA TRP A 10 -8.87 -4.56 23.47
C TRP A 10 -9.84 -5.60 22.91
N THR A 11 -9.36 -6.57 22.13
CA THR A 11 -10.18 -7.64 21.56
C THR A 11 -10.86 -8.48 22.66
N LYS A 12 -10.11 -8.84 23.72
CA LYS A 12 -10.63 -9.58 24.87
C LYS A 12 -11.73 -8.83 25.63
N LEU A 13 -11.61 -7.51 25.73
CA LEU A 13 -12.53 -6.68 26.49
C LEU A 13 -13.79 -6.32 25.67
N GLN A 14 -13.64 -6.11 24.35
CA GLN A 14 -14.68 -5.50 23.54
C GLN A 14 -15.39 -6.50 22.61
N ILE A 15 -14.75 -7.62 22.24
CA ILE A 15 -15.28 -8.52 21.23
C ILE A 15 -15.52 -9.93 21.77
N THR A 16 -14.48 -10.62 22.23
CA THR A 16 -14.60 -12.03 22.62
C THR A 16 -13.47 -12.44 23.57
N ARG A 17 -13.75 -13.44 24.42
CA ARG A 17 -12.73 -14.08 25.25
C ARG A 17 -12.24 -15.43 24.70
N ASP A 18 -12.79 -15.88 23.58
CA ASP A 18 -12.30 -17.07 22.92
C ASP A 18 -10.85 -16.89 22.46
N PRO A 19 -9.89 -17.71 22.93
CA PRO A 19 -8.47 -17.47 22.67
C PRO A 19 -8.11 -17.49 21.17
N GLN A 20 -8.71 -18.36 20.40
CA GLN A 20 -8.44 -18.49 18.97
C GLN A 20 -8.96 -17.26 18.21
N ALA A 21 -10.17 -16.83 18.51
CA ALA A 21 -10.76 -15.63 17.93
C ALA A 21 -9.98 -14.37 18.30
N VAL A 22 -9.49 -14.25 19.55
CA VAL A 22 -8.66 -13.15 19.99
C VAL A 22 -7.37 -13.04 19.18
N GLU A 23 -6.64 -14.15 19.01
CA GLU A 23 -5.38 -14.12 18.26
C GLU A 23 -5.62 -13.82 16.76
N LEU A 24 -6.67 -14.37 16.17
CA LEU A 24 -7.01 -14.13 14.78
C LEU A 24 -7.39 -12.67 14.53
N ILE A 25 -8.26 -12.09 15.35
CA ILE A 25 -8.64 -10.67 15.25
C ILE A 25 -7.42 -9.76 15.49
N THR A 26 -6.61 -10.07 16.49
CA THR A 26 -5.37 -9.33 16.76
C THR A 26 -4.44 -9.36 15.55
N GLY A 27 -4.26 -10.53 14.93
CA GLY A 27 -3.45 -10.69 13.71
C GLY A 27 -3.98 -9.86 12.55
N ILE A 28 -5.29 -9.83 12.31
CA ILE A 28 -5.92 -8.98 11.29
C ILE A 28 -5.64 -7.50 11.57
N LEU A 29 -5.85 -7.04 12.79
CA LEU A 29 -5.62 -5.64 13.17
C LEU A 29 -4.17 -5.21 12.93
N LEU A 30 -3.20 -6.02 13.34
CA LEU A 30 -1.78 -5.69 13.23
C LEU A 30 -1.27 -5.62 11.80
N ARG A 31 -1.77 -6.47 10.90
CA ARG A 31 -1.31 -6.47 9.50
C ARG A 31 -2.15 -5.59 8.56
N SER A 32 -3.32 -5.11 9.01
CA SER A 32 -4.26 -4.36 8.17
C SER A 32 -3.63 -3.14 7.49
N ARG A 33 -2.76 -2.40 8.20
CA ARG A 33 -2.03 -1.26 7.65
C ARG A 33 -1.08 -1.68 6.52
N ALA A 34 -0.27 -2.71 6.76
CA ALA A 34 0.68 -3.18 5.75
C ALA A 34 -0.02 -3.69 4.49
N VAL A 35 -1.15 -4.39 4.66
CA VAL A 35 -1.98 -4.84 3.53
C VAL A 35 -2.56 -3.65 2.77
N TYR A 36 -3.07 -2.64 3.46
CA TYR A 36 -3.58 -1.42 2.84
C TYR A 36 -2.48 -0.68 2.04
N GLU A 37 -1.29 -0.54 2.62
CA GLU A 37 -0.13 0.09 1.98
C GLU A 37 0.28 -0.63 0.69
N LYS A 38 0.25 -1.97 0.66
CA LYS A 38 0.58 -2.77 -0.52
C LYS A 38 -0.20 -2.35 -1.76
N TYR A 39 -1.52 -2.14 -1.65
CA TYR A 39 -2.33 -1.84 -2.82
C TYR A 39 -2.62 -0.34 -3.02
N THR A 40 -2.19 0.54 -2.11
CA THR A 40 -2.44 1.99 -2.24
C THR A 40 -1.19 2.84 -2.41
N ALA A 41 -0.08 2.51 -1.74
CA ALA A 41 1.10 3.37 -1.68
C ALA A 41 2.44 2.60 -1.62
N PRO A 42 2.68 1.62 -2.50
CA PRO A 42 3.92 0.84 -2.47
C PRO A 42 5.14 1.73 -2.69
N LEU A 43 6.24 1.44 -1.99
CA LEU A 43 7.51 2.17 -2.09
C LEU A 43 7.39 3.67 -1.81
N GLY A 44 6.35 4.12 -1.11
CA GLY A 44 6.11 5.54 -0.82
C GLY A 44 5.52 6.35 -1.97
N ILE A 45 4.93 5.70 -2.98
CA ILE A 45 4.16 6.40 -4.01
C ILE A 45 2.97 7.11 -3.34
N GLY A 46 2.87 8.42 -3.51
CA GLY A 46 1.82 9.21 -2.88
C GLY A 46 0.67 9.59 -3.81
N PHE A 47 -0.49 9.80 -3.21
CA PHE A 47 -1.65 10.49 -3.79
C PHE A 47 -2.15 9.94 -5.16
N MET A 48 -2.27 8.62 -5.27
CA MET A 48 -2.95 7.99 -6.40
C MET A 48 -4.46 7.82 -6.15
N VAL A 49 -5.05 8.78 -5.46
CA VAL A 49 -6.46 8.80 -5.03
C VAL A 49 -7.23 9.91 -5.74
N ASP A 50 -8.55 9.82 -5.73
CA ASP A 50 -9.39 10.91 -6.22
C ASP A 50 -9.14 12.21 -5.47
N PRO A 51 -8.97 13.33 -6.19
CA PRO A 51 -8.87 14.64 -5.58
C PRO A 51 -10.10 14.95 -4.71
N SER A 52 -9.89 15.67 -3.62
CA SER A 52 -10.90 16.07 -2.63
C SER A 52 -11.44 14.93 -1.76
N TYR A 53 -11.78 13.78 -2.32
CA TYR A 53 -12.29 12.64 -1.55
C TYR A 53 -11.20 11.80 -0.90
N HIS A 54 -10.04 11.73 -1.50
CA HIS A 54 -8.92 10.85 -1.13
C HIS A 54 -9.35 9.38 -0.98
N TYR A 55 -10.29 8.94 -1.82
CA TYR A 55 -10.81 7.59 -1.83
C TYR A 55 -10.89 7.07 -3.27
N GLY A 56 -10.59 5.79 -3.44
CA GLY A 56 -10.52 5.16 -4.75
C GLY A 56 -9.24 5.48 -5.53
N PRO A 57 -8.88 4.62 -6.49
CA PRO A 57 -7.68 4.79 -7.31
C PRO A 57 -7.91 5.81 -8.42
N ASN A 58 -7.13 6.87 -8.41
CA ASN A 58 -7.06 7.83 -9.51
C ASN A 58 -5.62 8.34 -9.68
N PRO A 59 -4.76 7.58 -10.39
CA PRO A 59 -3.35 7.93 -10.53
C PRO A 59 -3.11 9.23 -11.32
N GLU A 60 -4.09 9.71 -12.09
CA GLU A 60 -4.00 10.96 -12.86
C GLU A 60 -4.84 12.09 -12.24
N GLY A 61 -5.53 11.84 -11.13
CA GLY A 61 -6.48 12.79 -10.54
C GLY A 61 -5.91 14.15 -10.15
N TYR A 62 -4.62 14.23 -9.85
CA TYR A 62 -3.92 15.46 -9.51
C TYR A 62 -3.15 16.09 -10.68
N GLU A 63 -3.21 15.52 -11.89
CA GLU A 63 -2.43 15.99 -13.03
C GLU A 63 -2.77 17.44 -13.41
N TYR A 64 -4.02 17.83 -13.32
CA TYR A 64 -4.50 19.16 -13.64
C TYR A 64 -4.56 20.12 -12.44
N SER A 65 -4.12 19.67 -11.27
CA SER A 65 -4.06 20.54 -10.09
C SER A 65 -2.78 21.39 -10.11
N PRO A 66 -2.71 22.52 -9.38
CA PRO A 66 -1.49 23.28 -9.24
C PRO A 66 -0.35 22.50 -8.61
N TRP A 67 -0.65 21.39 -7.96
CA TRP A 67 0.32 20.49 -7.34
C TRP A 67 0.89 19.43 -8.29
N GLY A 68 0.22 19.18 -9.42
CA GLY A 68 0.54 18.10 -10.34
C GLY A 68 0.37 16.70 -9.74
N THR A 69 0.80 15.66 -10.46
CA THR A 69 0.82 14.29 -9.92
C THR A 69 1.96 14.15 -8.92
N TYR A 70 1.66 13.64 -7.74
CA TYR A 70 2.67 13.46 -6.68
C TYR A 70 3.67 12.35 -6.98
N HIS A 71 3.31 11.39 -7.82
CA HIS A 71 4.21 10.31 -8.24
C HIS A 71 5.06 10.64 -9.47
N ARG A 72 4.77 11.72 -10.20
CA ARG A 72 5.52 12.17 -11.38
C ARG A 72 5.88 11.05 -12.38
N ALA A 73 4.96 10.10 -12.57
CA ALA A 73 5.17 8.99 -13.50
C ALA A 73 5.04 9.46 -14.96
N ASP A 74 6.04 9.14 -15.77
CA ASP A 74 5.99 9.25 -17.23
C ASP A 74 6.46 7.94 -17.89
N HIS A 75 6.84 7.98 -19.16
CA HIS A 75 7.30 6.77 -19.88
C HIS A 75 8.71 6.31 -19.48
N LEU A 76 9.48 7.12 -18.78
CA LEU A 76 10.86 6.82 -18.37
C LEU A 76 10.98 6.37 -16.93
N ALA A 77 10.24 7.02 -16.04
CA ALA A 77 10.49 6.89 -14.61
C ALA A 77 9.27 7.26 -13.76
N ILE A 78 9.35 6.94 -12.47
CA ILE A 78 8.36 7.24 -11.45
C ILE A 78 9.05 7.78 -10.18
N GLY A 79 8.30 8.54 -9.38
CA GLY A 79 8.79 9.16 -8.16
C GLY A 79 9.24 10.60 -8.35
N VAL A 80 9.58 11.26 -7.26
CA VAL A 80 10.05 12.65 -7.25
C VAL A 80 11.43 12.67 -6.64
N ASP A 81 12.38 13.29 -7.33
CA ASP A 81 13.68 13.59 -6.74
C ASP A 81 13.51 14.70 -5.69
N ARG A 82 13.54 14.31 -4.43
CA ARG A 82 13.46 15.18 -3.26
C ARG A 82 14.81 15.33 -2.54
N SER A 83 15.88 14.80 -3.13
CA SER A 83 17.24 14.97 -2.66
C SER A 83 17.75 16.39 -2.93
N ASP A 84 19.00 16.63 -2.59
CA ASP A 84 19.74 17.88 -2.89
C ASP A 84 19.90 18.15 -4.39
N THR A 85 19.89 17.11 -5.21
CA THR A 85 19.93 17.21 -6.68
C THR A 85 18.56 17.52 -7.30
N GLY A 86 17.50 17.42 -6.55
CA GLY A 86 16.13 17.66 -6.99
C GLY A 86 15.48 18.86 -6.31
N THR A 87 14.41 18.63 -5.56
CA THR A 87 13.66 19.70 -4.88
C THR A 87 14.28 20.16 -3.56
N GLY A 88 15.27 19.44 -3.03
CA GLY A 88 15.88 19.73 -1.73
C GLY A 88 14.97 19.45 -0.53
N TYR A 89 13.84 18.77 -0.72
CA TYR A 89 12.89 18.53 0.35
C TYR A 89 13.47 17.71 1.52
N SER A 90 14.43 16.82 1.25
CA SER A 90 15.13 16.04 2.28
C SER A 90 15.90 16.90 3.27
N GLU A 91 16.32 18.11 2.86
CA GLU A 91 17.16 19.01 3.66
C GLU A 91 16.42 19.66 4.84
N GLN A 92 15.08 19.57 4.88
CA GLN A 92 14.29 20.06 6.01
C GLN A 92 14.41 19.19 7.27
N TYR A 93 14.91 17.97 7.13
CA TYR A 93 15.09 17.04 8.26
C TYR A 93 16.41 17.32 9.00
N PHE A 94 16.49 16.84 10.25
CA PHE A 94 17.79 16.81 10.93
C PHE A 94 18.83 16.07 10.08
N GLU A 95 20.06 16.56 10.06
CA GLU A 95 21.13 16.06 9.20
C GLU A 95 21.26 14.53 9.18
N LYS A 96 21.14 13.86 10.34
CA LYS A 96 21.18 12.40 10.42
C LYS A 96 20.07 11.74 9.58
N ASN A 97 18.87 12.30 9.56
CA ASN A 97 17.75 11.78 8.78
C ASN A 97 17.86 12.23 7.32
N ALA A 98 18.26 13.48 7.08
CA ALA A 98 18.49 14.00 5.74
C ALA A 98 19.50 13.12 4.97
N CYS A 99 20.63 12.75 5.59
CA CYS A 99 21.61 11.84 5.01
C CYS A 99 21.02 10.48 4.61
N VAL A 100 20.10 9.95 5.41
CA VAL A 100 19.43 8.66 5.11
C VAL A 100 18.55 8.80 3.87
N TYR A 101 17.71 9.85 3.79
CA TYR A 101 16.74 10.02 2.72
C TYR A 101 17.33 10.55 1.41
N ARG A 102 18.44 11.27 1.48
CA ARG A 102 19.15 11.86 0.33
C ARG A 102 19.75 10.79 -0.59
N ASN A 103 20.19 9.67 -0.05
CA ASN A 103 20.87 8.62 -0.79
C ASN A 103 19.95 7.43 -1.04
N LYS A 104 19.91 6.94 -2.28
CA LYS A 104 19.10 5.77 -2.68
C LYS A 104 19.48 4.50 -1.94
N GLU A 105 20.75 4.35 -1.62
CA GLU A 105 21.32 3.18 -0.95
C GLU A 105 20.97 3.10 0.53
N THR A 106 20.70 4.24 1.16
CA THR A 106 20.37 4.32 2.60
C THR A 106 18.90 4.62 2.84
N CYS A 107 18.19 5.12 1.82
CA CYS A 107 16.76 5.39 1.91
C CYS A 107 15.99 4.08 2.17
N PRO A 108 15.10 4.04 3.18
CA PRO A 108 14.22 2.89 3.37
C PRO A 108 13.44 2.57 2.09
N GLU A 109 13.45 1.31 1.66
CA GLU A 109 12.87 0.93 0.37
C GLU A 109 11.37 1.27 0.27
N ASN A 110 10.64 1.17 1.38
CA ASN A 110 9.22 1.56 1.46
C ASN A 110 8.95 3.08 1.33
N LEU A 111 10.01 3.91 1.29
CA LEU A 111 9.93 5.35 1.05
C LEU A 111 10.67 5.78 -0.22
N LEU A 112 11.19 4.84 -0.97
CA LEU A 112 12.13 5.09 -2.05
C LEU A 112 11.55 6.01 -3.13
N LEU A 113 10.32 5.79 -3.56
CA LEU A 113 9.66 6.62 -4.58
C LEU A 113 9.11 7.94 -4.05
N PHE A 114 8.98 8.07 -2.73
CA PHE A 114 8.70 9.37 -2.14
C PHE A 114 9.92 10.30 -2.25
N PHE A 115 11.12 9.80 -2.02
CA PHE A 115 12.33 10.62 -2.02
C PHE A 115 13.09 10.63 -3.35
N HIS A 116 12.94 9.63 -4.20
CA HIS A 116 13.73 9.48 -5.41
C HIS A 116 12.88 9.24 -6.65
N ARG A 117 13.36 9.75 -7.78
CA ARG A 117 12.84 9.43 -9.10
C ARG A 117 13.65 8.30 -9.71
N LEU A 118 13.01 7.19 -10.07
CA LEU A 118 13.68 5.98 -10.50
C LEU A 118 13.09 5.45 -11.82
N PRO A 119 13.93 4.90 -12.72
CA PRO A 119 13.44 4.23 -13.91
C PRO A 119 12.69 2.95 -13.53
N TYR A 120 11.75 2.54 -14.34
CA TYR A 120 10.95 1.31 -14.12
C TYR A 120 11.80 0.04 -14.02
N THR A 121 12.98 0.04 -14.63
CA THR A 121 13.95 -1.07 -14.61
C THR A 121 14.89 -1.06 -13.40
N TYR A 122 14.78 -0.07 -12.51
CA TYR A 122 15.59 -0.02 -11.28
C TYR A 122 15.43 -1.32 -10.49
N ARG A 123 16.54 -1.87 -9.99
CA ARG A 123 16.56 -3.10 -9.21
C ARG A 123 16.42 -2.81 -7.72
N LEU A 124 15.41 -3.40 -7.11
CA LEU A 124 15.17 -3.36 -5.68
C LEU A 124 16.04 -4.38 -4.94
N SER A 125 16.09 -4.32 -3.62
CA SER A 125 16.83 -5.25 -2.77
C SER A 125 16.41 -6.72 -2.98
N SER A 126 15.16 -6.94 -3.36
CA SER A 126 14.62 -8.25 -3.73
C SER A 126 15.14 -8.82 -5.06
N GLY A 127 15.88 -8.01 -5.85
CA GLY A 127 16.32 -8.34 -7.20
C GLY A 127 15.27 -8.11 -8.29
N LYS A 128 14.00 -7.84 -7.93
CA LYS A 128 12.94 -7.50 -8.87
C LYS A 128 13.19 -6.11 -9.48
N THR A 129 12.69 -5.90 -10.70
CA THR A 129 12.58 -4.54 -11.22
C THR A 129 11.50 -3.77 -10.44
N LEU A 130 11.63 -2.45 -10.39
CA LEU A 130 10.65 -1.58 -9.75
C LEU A 130 9.24 -1.82 -10.31
N ILE A 131 9.10 -1.90 -11.63
CA ILE A 131 7.79 -2.12 -12.26
C ILE A 131 7.21 -3.50 -11.91
N GLN A 132 8.03 -4.55 -11.89
CA GLN A 132 7.57 -5.87 -11.49
C GLN A 132 7.14 -5.91 -10.03
N HIS A 133 7.84 -5.19 -9.16
CA HIS A 133 7.43 -5.06 -7.77
C HIS A 133 6.07 -4.33 -7.66
N VAL A 134 5.86 -3.25 -8.42
CA VAL A 134 4.58 -2.54 -8.43
C VAL A 134 3.44 -3.47 -8.82
N TYR A 135 3.62 -4.29 -9.87
CA TYR A 135 2.60 -5.27 -10.25
C TYR A 135 2.37 -6.31 -9.15
N ASP A 136 3.44 -6.92 -8.67
CA ASP A 136 3.37 -7.97 -7.66
C ASP A 136 2.65 -7.50 -6.39
N ILE A 137 3.03 -6.34 -5.86
CA ILE A 137 2.53 -5.87 -4.58
C ILE A 137 1.03 -5.52 -4.62
N HIS A 138 0.52 -5.06 -5.77
CA HIS A 138 -0.90 -4.81 -5.94
C HIS A 138 -1.70 -6.11 -6.02
N PHE A 139 -1.17 -7.17 -6.66
CA PHE A 139 -1.80 -8.49 -6.62
C PHE A 139 -1.76 -9.08 -5.21
N GLU A 140 -0.60 -9.05 -4.56
CA GLU A 140 -0.44 -9.53 -3.18
C GLU A 140 -1.35 -8.79 -2.19
N GLY A 141 -1.49 -7.46 -2.33
CA GLY A 141 -2.37 -6.66 -1.48
C GLY A 141 -3.84 -7.07 -1.60
N TYR A 142 -4.30 -7.35 -2.82
CA TYR A 142 -5.65 -7.88 -3.06
C TYR A 142 -5.82 -9.28 -2.45
N GLU A 143 -4.89 -10.19 -2.68
CA GLU A 143 -4.90 -11.55 -2.14
C GLU A 143 -4.88 -11.55 -0.60
N ASP A 144 -4.10 -10.65 0.01
CA ASP A 144 -4.06 -10.50 1.47
C ASP A 144 -5.41 -10.00 2.04
N VAL A 145 -6.13 -9.13 1.32
CA VAL A 145 -7.49 -8.73 1.71
C VAL A 145 -8.45 -9.91 1.64
N GLU A 146 -8.40 -10.73 0.57
CA GLU A 146 -9.20 -11.95 0.46
C GLU A 146 -8.91 -12.93 1.61
N LYS A 147 -7.64 -13.08 1.96
CA LYS A 147 -7.23 -13.93 3.09
C LYS A 147 -7.76 -13.40 4.43
N MET A 148 -7.67 -12.09 4.68
CA MET A 148 -8.23 -11.50 5.90
C MET A 148 -9.75 -11.66 5.97
N GLU A 149 -10.45 -11.54 4.84
CA GLU A 149 -11.88 -11.80 4.75
C GLU A 149 -12.21 -13.25 5.12
N GLN A 150 -11.49 -14.23 4.56
CA GLN A 150 -11.71 -15.65 4.88
C GLN A 150 -11.45 -15.96 6.36
N GLU A 151 -10.41 -15.38 6.93
CA GLU A 151 -10.14 -15.48 8.35
C GLU A 151 -11.27 -14.88 9.19
N TRP A 152 -11.82 -13.72 8.81
CA TRP A 152 -12.98 -13.14 9.47
C TRP A 152 -14.22 -14.03 9.37
N ILE A 153 -14.48 -14.61 8.19
CA ILE A 153 -15.60 -15.54 7.96
C ILE A 153 -15.50 -16.74 8.92
N SER A 154 -14.32 -17.24 9.23
CA SER A 154 -14.13 -18.35 10.17
C SER A 154 -14.52 -18.05 11.61
N LEU A 155 -14.82 -16.79 11.94
CA LEU A 155 -15.30 -16.34 13.26
C LEU A 155 -16.82 -16.40 13.43
N GLU A 156 -17.56 -16.85 12.41
CA GLU A 156 -19.01 -16.97 12.49
C GLU A 156 -19.41 -17.85 13.70
N GLY A 157 -20.34 -17.36 14.51
CA GLY A 157 -20.78 -18.02 15.75
C GLY A 157 -19.80 -17.95 16.93
N LYS A 158 -18.58 -17.43 16.76
CA LYS A 158 -17.56 -17.30 17.83
C LYS A 158 -17.49 -15.90 18.45
N ILE A 159 -18.13 -14.94 17.81
CA ILE A 159 -18.16 -13.54 18.23
C ILE A 159 -19.60 -13.01 18.15
N PRO A 160 -19.91 -11.84 18.78
CA PRO A 160 -21.25 -11.28 18.70
C PRO A 160 -21.68 -11.04 17.24
N GLN A 161 -22.85 -11.54 16.86
CA GLN A 161 -23.37 -11.56 15.49
C GLN A 161 -23.36 -10.15 14.85
N LYS A 162 -23.78 -9.13 15.60
CA LYS A 162 -23.80 -7.73 15.12
C LYS A 162 -22.40 -7.22 14.70
N ILE A 163 -21.37 -7.63 15.43
CA ILE A 163 -19.97 -7.27 15.11
C ILE A 163 -19.52 -8.04 13.88
N TYR A 164 -19.82 -9.35 13.85
CA TYR A 164 -19.47 -10.22 12.72
C TYR A 164 -20.02 -9.68 11.39
N GLU A 165 -21.33 -9.42 11.32
CA GLU A 165 -21.99 -8.94 10.11
C GLU A 165 -21.46 -7.56 9.66
N ARG A 166 -21.32 -6.64 10.61
CA ARG A 166 -20.81 -5.29 10.30
C ARG A 166 -19.41 -5.31 9.71
N VAL A 167 -18.52 -6.14 10.24
CA VAL A 167 -17.13 -6.22 9.74
C VAL A 167 -17.07 -7.00 8.43
N LYS A 168 -17.86 -8.08 8.29
CA LYS A 168 -17.99 -8.81 7.03
C LYS A 168 -18.41 -7.89 5.87
N GLU A 169 -19.44 -7.05 6.07
CA GLU A 169 -19.84 -6.05 5.06
C GLU A 169 -18.69 -5.12 4.67
N ARG A 170 -17.83 -4.75 5.64
CA ARG A 170 -16.67 -3.90 5.36
C ARG A 170 -15.58 -4.63 4.61
N PHE A 171 -15.35 -5.91 4.88
CA PHE A 171 -14.44 -6.75 4.09
C PHE A 171 -14.93 -6.92 2.65
N ASP A 172 -16.23 -7.14 2.44
CA ASP A 172 -16.82 -7.20 1.10
C ASP A 172 -16.53 -5.91 0.30
N ARG A 173 -16.65 -4.74 0.95
CA ARG A 173 -16.32 -3.44 0.34
C ARG A 173 -14.82 -3.29 0.11
N GLN A 174 -14.00 -3.65 1.08
CA GLN A 174 -12.54 -3.55 0.98
C GLN A 174 -12.00 -4.44 -0.14
N LYS A 175 -12.52 -5.67 -0.29
CA LYS A 175 -12.14 -6.57 -1.37
C LYS A 175 -12.45 -5.98 -2.75
N LYS A 176 -13.64 -5.42 -2.94
CA LYS A 176 -13.99 -4.72 -4.19
C LYS A 176 -13.04 -3.55 -4.46
N ASN A 177 -12.79 -2.75 -3.45
CA ASN A 177 -11.90 -1.59 -3.53
C ASN A 177 -10.44 -2.00 -3.83
N SER A 178 -9.90 -3.00 -3.13
CA SER A 178 -8.52 -3.46 -3.37
C SER A 178 -8.34 -4.07 -4.76
N ARG A 179 -9.37 -4.74 -5.31
CA ARG A 179 -9.39 -5.20 -6.70
C ARG A 179 -9.32 -4.01 -7.67
N GLU A 180 -10.16 -3.00 -7.44
CA GLU A 180 -10.18 -1.79 -8.26
C GLU A 180 -8.82 -1.09 -8.26
N TRP A 181 -8.20 -0.94 -7.07
CA TRP A 181 -6.85 -0.42 -6.93
C TRP A 181 -5.83 -1.22 -7.74
N ARG A 182 -5.82 -2.55 -7.59
CA ARG A 182 -4.94 -3.45 -8.33
C ARG A 182 -5.06 -3.24 -9.84
N ASP A 183 -6.29 -3.24 -10.34
CA ASP A 183 -6.56 -3.21 -11.78
C ASP A 183 -6.23 -1.83 -12.38
N VAL A 184 -6.65 -0.75 -11.72
CA VAL A 184 -6.40 0.63 -12.17
C VAL A 184 -4.91 0.96 -12.14
N ILE A 185 -4.23 0.68 -11.02
CA ILE A 185 -2.81 1.05 -10.87
C ILE A 185 -1.91 0.21 -11.76
N ASN A 186 -2.12 -1.10 -11.84
CA ASN A 186 -1.34 -1.95 -12.72
C ASN A 186 -1.53 -1.58 -14.20
N SER A 187 -2.78 -1.32 -14.62
CA SER A 187 -3.08 -0.83 -15.97
C SER A 187 -2.41 0.52 -16.28
N PHE A 188 -2.45 1.45 -15.32
CA PHE A 188 -1.82 2.75 -15.46
C PHE A 188 -0.30 2.63 -15.68
N PHE A 189 0.40 1.92 -14.80
CA PHE A 189 1.85 1.78 -14.92
C PHE A 189 2.28 0.93 -16.12
N TYR A 190 1.48 -0.05 -16.52
CA TYR A 190 1.72 -0.75 -17.77
C TYR A 190 1.65 0.20 -18.98
N ARG A 191 0.63 1.04 -19.07
CA ARG A 191 0.49 2.03 -20.16
C ARG A 191 1.61 3.08 -20.15
N LYS A 192 2.12 3.47 -18.98
CA LYS A 192 3.24 4.42 -18.88
C LYS A 192 4.58 3.79 -19.25
N SER A 193 4.87 2.59 -18.76
CA SER A 193 6.16 1.91 -18.94
C SER A 193 6.25 1.07 -20.21
N MET A 194 5.12 0.56 -20.70
CA MET A 194 5.03 -0.46 -21.76
C MET A 194 5.81 -1.75 -21.45
N ILE A 195 6.14 -1.99 -20.17
CA ILE A 195 6.84 -3.20 -19.73
C ILE A 195 5.80 -4.21 -19.23
N PRO A 196 5.72 -5.41 -19.83
CA PRO A 196 4.76 -6.42 -19.43
C PRO A 196 5.10 -7.02 -18.06
N ASP A 197 4.11 -7.64 -17.44
CA ASP A 197 4.31 -8.44 -16.23
C ASP A 197 5.10 -9.71 -16.53
N GLU A 198 6.20 -9.95 -15.82
CA GLU A 198 7.05 -11.14 -15.97
C GLU A 198 6.28 -12.45 -15.67
N LYS A 199 5.18 -12.38 -14.92
CA LYS A 199 4.31 -13.52 -14.59
C LYS A 199 3.15 -13.71 -15.57
N GLY A 200 3.04 -12.87 -16.60
CA GLY A 200 2.01 -12.97 -17.63
C GLY A 200 0.57 -12.74 -17.14
N ARG A 201 0.40 -12.09 -15.99
CA ARG A 201 -0.94 -11.76 -15.46
C ARG A 201 -1.57 -10.66 -16.29
N LYS A 202 -2.90 -10.67 -16.33
CA LYS A 202 -3.65 -9.61 -17.00
C LYS A 202 -3.58 -8.31 -16.20
N LEU A 203 -3.09 -7.24 -16.82
CA LEU A 203 -2.93 -5.91 -16.22
C LEU A 203 -4.00 -4.90 -16.68
N TYR A 204 -4.94 -5.31 -17.56
CA TYR A 204 -5.95 -4.45 -18.19
C TYR A 204 -7.20 -5.25 -18.56
#